data_1bd90e8037dda3676782e459533373a8
#
_entry.id   1bd90e8037dda3676782e459533373a8
#
_cell.length_a   1.000
_cell.length_b   1.000
_cell.length_c   1.000
_cell.angle_alpha   90.00
_cell.angle_beta   90.00
_cell.angle_gamma   90.00
#
_symmetry.space_group_name_H-M   'P 1'
#
loop_
_entity.id
_entity.type
_entity.pdbx_description
1 polymer ?
#
loop_
_entity_poly.entity_id
_entity_poly.type
_entity_poly.pdbx_seq_one_letter_code
_entity_poly.pdbx_strand_id
1 'polypeptide(L)'
;MKRNLILFAIALFGVSGLAHGQAAREFHGEVSDSQCALNVHSLTRSHQEMLKSKSMGGTSNTCSVYCIEHLGGYLVLSAGNDVYRLDRADLVHGFEGRQVVITGILDSKLKQIHVLKIDLERNR
;
A
#
# COMPACT_ATOMS: atom_id res chain seq x y z
N MET A 1 -21.69 -72.22 -0.22
CA MET A 1 -21.28 -70.97 -0.97
C MET A 1 -21.22 -69.80 0.00
N LYS A 2 -20.02 -69.40 0.41
CA LYS A 2 -19.80 -68.25 1.32
C LYS A 2 -19.47 -67.01 0.47
N ARG A 3 -20.39 -66.06 0.43
CA ARG A 3 -20.18 -64.79 -0.27
C ARG A 3 -19.45 -63.82 0.70
N ASN A 4 -18.15 -63.57 0.44
CA ASN A 4 -17.37 -62.55 1.13
C ASN A 4 -17.77 -61.15 0.62
N LEU A 5 -18.39 -60.38 1.51
CA LEU A 5 -18.71 -58.99 1.26
C LEU A 5 -17.49 -58.14 1.69
N ILE A 6 -16.74 -57.64 0.73
CA ILE A 6 -15.60 -56.72 0.98
C ILE A 6 -16.19 -55.31 1.06
N LEU A 7 -16.20 -54.76 2.27
CA LEU A 7 -16.54 -53.35 2.51
C LEU A 7 -15.32 -52.49 2.16
N PHE A 8 -15.41 -51.75 1.05
CA PHE A 8 -14.47 -50.69 0.72
C PHE A 8 -14.82 -49.45 1.54
N ALA A 9 -14.01 -49.16 2.56
CA ALA A 9 -14.07 -47.90 3.29
C ALA A 9 -13.34 -46.84 2.46
N ILE A 10 -14.10 -45.94 1.81
CA ILE A 10 -13.54 -44.74 1.16
C ILE A 10 -13.27 -43.70 2.24
N ALA A 11 -11.99 -43.55 2.60
CA ALA A 11 -11.55 -42.45 3.46
C ALA A 11 -11.53 -41.17 2.63
N LEU A 12 -12.53 -40.29 2.82
CA LEU A 12 -12.54 -38.93 2.33
C LEU A 12 -11.52 -38.12 3.14
N PHE A 13 -10.32 -37.97 2.62
CA PHE A 13 -9.35 -36.97 3.09
C PHE A 13 -9.85 -35.57 2.68
N GLY A 14 -10.56 -34.90 3.58
CA GLY A 14 -10.88 -33.49 3.46
C GLY A 14 -9.61 -32.68 3.52
N VAL A 15 -9.14 -32.17 2.37
CA VAL A 15 -8.08 -31.16 2.32
C VAL A 15 -8.68 -29.85 2.81
N SER A 16 -8.58 -29.59 4.12
CA SER A 16 -8.85 -28.27 4.70
C SER A 16 -7.76 -27.32 4.23
N GLY A 17 -7.99 -26.66 3.10
CA GLY A 17 -7.18 -25.53 2.66
C GLY A 17 -7.24 -24.43 3.71
N LEU A 18 -6.20 -24.30 4.54
CA LEU A 18 -6.00 -23.16 5.41
C LEU A 18 -5.82 -21.94 4.49
N ALA A 19 -6.91 -21.20 4.28
CA ALA A 19 -6.83 -19.87 3.73
C ALA A 19 -5.99 -19.03 4.70
N HIS A 20 -4.70 -18.86 4.41
CA HIS A 20 -3.82 -17.93 5.12
C HIS A 20 -4.28 -16.53 4.74
N GLY A 21 -5.30 -16.02 5.41
CA GLY A 21 -5.62 -14.59 5.40
C GLY A 21 -4.38 -13.84 5.89
N GLN A 22 -3.84 -12.96 5.06
CA GLN A 22 -2.70 -12.15 5.47
C GLN A 22 -3.13 -11.31 6.67
N ALA A 23 -2.36 -11.40 7.77
CA ALA A 23 -2.64 -10.63 8.98
C ALA A 23 -2.38 -9.14 8.74
N ALA A 24 -3.21 -8.29 9.35
CA ALA A 24 -2.96 -6.85 9.40
C ALA A 24 -1.66 -6.58 10.19
N ARG A 25 -0.86 -5.62 9.70
CA ARG A 25 0.37 -5.17 10.34
C ARG A 25 0.57 -3.67 10.18
N GLU A 26 1.55 -3.12 10.88
CA GLU A 26 1.90 -1.71 10.78
C GLU A 26 2.95 -1.47 9.70
N PHE A 27 2.78 -0.36 8.98
CA PHE A 27 3.71 0.16 7.99
C PHE A 27 4.02 1.60 8.34
N HIS A 28 5.30 1.95 8.36
CA HIS A 28 5.80 3.29 8.69
C HIS A 28 6.34 3.96 7.44
N GLY A 29 6.01 5.22 7.22
CA GLY A 29 6.52 5.95 6.07
C GLY A 29 5.80 7.27 5.83
N GLU A 30 6.16 7.92 4.73
CA GLU A 30 5.53 9.16 4.29
C GLU A 30 4.39 8.88 3.31
N VAL A 31 3.24 9.49 3.52
CA VAL A 31 2.18 9.52 2.50
C VAL A 31 2.62 10.46 1.38
N SER A 32 2.65 9.94 0.18
CA SER A 32 3.07 10.68 -1.01
C SER A 32 2.15 10.32 -2.19
N ASP A 33 2.42 10.88 -3.34
CA ASP A 33 1.87 10.42 -4.60
C ASP A 33 2.88 9.53 -5.33
N SER A 34 2.38 8.77 -6.30
CA SER A 34 3.20 7.81 -7.06
C SER A 34 4.36 8.47 -7.82
N GLN A 35 4.22 9.70 -8.27
CA GLN A 35 5.26 10.40 -9.04
C GLN A 35 6.34 10.95 -8.10
N CYS A 36 5.95 11.54 -6.97
CA CYS A 36 6.87 12.02 -5.96
C CYS A 36 7.68 10.88 -5.34
N ALA A 37 7.01 9.77 -4.95
CA ALA A 37 7.67 8.63 -4.34
C ALA A 37 8.69 7.94 -5.26
N LEU A 38 8.42 7.92 -6.56
CA LEU A 38 9.33 7.40 -7.58
C LEU A 38 10.32 8.47 -8.07
N ASN A 39 10.29 9.67 -7.49
CA ASN A 39 11.11 10.81 -7.88
C ASN A 39 10.94 11.23 -9.35
N VAL A 40 9.74 11.08 -9.88
CA VAL A 40 9.40 11.38 -11.29
C VAL A 40 8.13 12.22 -11.33
N HIS A 41 8.23 13.48 -11.71
CA HIS A 41 7.08 14.37 -11.93
C HIS A 41 6.69 14.47 -13.39
N SER A 42 7.68 14.34 -14.25
CA SER A 42 7.52 14.33 -15.69
C SER A 42 8.72 13.58 -16.25
N LEU A 43 8.78 13.47 -17.57
CA LEU A 43 9.91 12.84 -18.24
C LEU A 43 11.26 13.58 -18.05
N THR A 44 11.26 14.77 -17.46
CA THR A 44 12.44 15.65 -17.42
C THR A 44 12.85 16.18 -16.07
N ARG A 45 12.04 16.00 -15.01
CA ARG A 45 12.33 16.56 -13.68
C ARG A 45 12.06 15.59 -12.56
N SER A 46 12.97 15.59 -11.60
CA SER A 46 12.79 14.86 -10.35
C SER A 46 12.01 15.70 -9.32
N HIS A 47 11.46 15.02 -8.32
CA HIS A 47 10.77 15.63 -7.18
C HIS A 47 11.63 16.71 -6.50
N GLN A 48 12.93 16.44 -6.28
CA GLN A 48 13.84 17.36 -5.62
C GLN A 48 14.03 18.67 -6.41
N GLU A 49 14.14 18.59 -7.73
CA GLU A 49 14.26 19.76 -8.58
C GLU A 49 12.98 20.59 -8.59
N MET A 50 11.83 19.95 -8.57
CA MET A 50 10.55 20.63 -8.54
C MET A 50 10.30 21.33 -7.21
N LEU A 51 10.68 20.72 -6.09
CA LEU A 51 10.63 21.35 -4.77
C LEU A 51 11.56 22.57 -4.70
N LYS A 52 12.79 22.48 -5.23
CA LYS A 52 13.73 23.60 -5.30
C LYS A 52 13.20 24.76 -6.14
N SER A 53 12.57 24.45 -7.26
CA SER A 53 12.00 25.47 -8.16
C SER A 53 10.70 26.09 -7.62
N LYS A 54 10.12 25.51 -6.56
CA LYS A 54 8.81 25.89 -5.98
C LYS A 54 7.66 25.90 -7.01
N SER A 55 7.83 25.21 -8.12
CA SER A 55 6.84 25.20 -9.19
C SER A 55 5.51 24.55 -8.80
N MET A 56 5.51 23.73 -7.73
CA MET A 56 4.34 23.07 -7.18
C MET A 56 4.17 23.31 -5.67
N GLY A 57 4.53 24.50 -5.20
CA GLY A 57 4.32 24.91 -3.81
C GLY A 57 5.53 24.77 -2.88
N GLY A 58 6.53 23.97 -3.19
CA GLY A 58 7.80 23.91 -2.45
C GLY A 58 7.83 23.01 -1.22
N THR A 59 6.79 22.23 -0.95
CA THR A 59 6.73 21.23 0.13
C THR A 59 6.26 19.87 -0.39
N SER A 60 6.59 18.79 0.31
CA SER A 60 6.10 17.43 -0.04
C SER A 60 4.57 17.36 -0.08
N ASN A 61 3.89 18.01 0.84
CA ASN A 61 2.44 18.08 0.86
C ASN A 61 1.88 18.73 -0.40
N THR A 62 2.29 19.97 -0.69
CA THR A 62 1.77 20.71 -1.85
C THR A 62 2.11 20.05 -3.17
N CYS A 63 3.30 19.44 -3.26
CA CYS A 63 3.71 18.70 -4.45
C CYS A 63 2.84 17.45 -4.64
N SER A 64 2.61 16.65 -3.60
CA SER A 64 1.80 15.43 -3.67
C SER A 64 0.35 15.74 -4.03
N VAL A 65 -0.26 16.74 -3.40
CA VAL A 65 -1.62 17.19 -3.74
C VAL A 65 -1.71 17.61 -5.21
N TYR A 66 -0.78 18.43 -5.68
CA TYR A 66 -0.76 18.85 -7.08
C TYR A 66 -0.66 17.67 -8.05
N CYS A 67 0.23 16.71 -7.77
CA CYS A 67 0.40 15.52 -8.61
C CYS A 67 -0.85 14.66 -8.67
N ILE A 68 -1.55 14.50 -7.55
CA ILE A 68 -2.81 13.73 -7.50
C ILE A 68 -3.91 14.44 -8.28
N GLU A 69 -4.07 15.75 -8.09
CA GLU A 69 -5.16 16.51 -8.67
C GLU A 69 -4.97 16.81 -10.18
N HIS A 70 -3.74 17.02 -10.61
CA HIS A 70 -3.45 17.55 -11.95
C HIS A 70 -2.60 16.67 -12.84
N LEU A 71 -1.83 15.72 -12.30
CA LEU A 71 -0.86 14.94 -13.06
C LEU A 71 -1.14 13.43 -13.06
N GLY A 72 -2.30 13.00 -12.55
CA GLY A 72 -2.71 11.60 -12.53
C GLY A 72 -1.93 10.73 -11.54
N GLY A 73 -1.33 11.32 -10.54
CA GLY A 73 -0.73 10.61 -9.41
C GLY A 73 -1.79 9.90 -8.56
N TYR A 74 -1.39 8.88 -7.83
CA TYR A 74 -2.23 8.20 -6.85
C TYR A 74 -1.49 8.07 -5.51
N LEU A 75 -2.25 7.94 -4.43
CA LEU A 75 -1.71 7.89 -3.07
C LEU A 75 -0.88 6.63 -2.85
N VAL A 76 0.30 6.82 -2.29
CA VAL A 76 1.25 5.77 -1.92
C VAL A 76 1.83 6.02 -0.54
N LEU A 77 2.34 4.96 0.10
CA LEU A 77 3.23 5.03 1.24
C LEU A 77 4.67 4.81 0.76
N SER A 78 5.52 5.80 0.98
CA SER A 78 6.96 5.70 0.79
C SER A 78 7.61 5.21 2.09
N ALA A 79 8.02 3.95 2.12
CA ALA A 79 8.55 3.27 3.31
C ALA A 79 9.99 2.80 3.05
N GLY A 80 10.95 3.67 3.31
CA GLY A 80 12.35 3.40 2.99
C GLY A 80 12.56 3.29 1.47
N ASN A 81 12.96 2.11 1.01
CA ASN A 81 13.15 1.82 -0.42
C ASN A 81 11.91 1.25 -1.10
N ASP A 82 10.85 1.00 -0.35
CA ASP A 82 9.61 0.45 -0.87
C ASP A 82 8.55 1.51 -1.06
N VAL A 83 7.74 1.34 -2.11
CA VAL A 83 6.58 2.19 -2.39
C VAL A 83 5.36 1.28 -2.51
N TYR A 84 4.36 1.54 -1.68
CA TYR A 84 3.12 0.78 -1.64
C TYR A 84 1.94 1.66 -2.04
N ARG A 85 1.12 1.19 -2.97
CA ARG A 85 -0.15 1.84 -3.29
C ARG A 85 -1.10 1.75 -2.08
N LEU A 86 -1.87 2.82 -1.84
CA LEU A 86 -2.90 2.88 -0.80
C LEU A 86 -4.28 2.86 -1.45
N ASP A 87 -5.15 1.94 -1.03
CA ASP A 87 -6.44 1.71 -1.68
C ASP A 87 -7.61 2.54 -1.09
N ARG A 88 -7.40 3.12 0.10
CA ARG A 88 -8.42 3.87 0.83
C ARG A 88 -8.10 5.37 0.84
N ALA A 89 -8.30 6.02 -0.32
CA ALA A 89 -8.12 7.46 -0.45
C ALA A 89 -8.93 8.27 0.57
N ASP A 90 -10.12 7.79 0.91
CA ASP A 90 -11.01 8.38 1.92
C ASP A 90 -10.40 8.45 3.33
N LEU A 91 -9.51 7.51 3.68
CA LEU A 91 -8.79 7.51 4.96
C LEU A 91 -7.46 8.26 4.89
N VAL A 92 -6.86 8.34 3.71
CA VAL A 92 -5.47 8.78 3.53
C VAL A 92 -5.37 10.26 3.14
N HIS A 93 -6.37 10.81 2.47
CA HIS A 93 -6.41 12.24 2.15
C HIS A 93 -6.27 13.11 3.40
N GLY A 94 -5.44 14.13 3.31
CA GLY A 94 -5.08 15.02 4.41
C GLY A 94 -3.78 14.63 5.13
N PHE A 95 -3.20 13.48 4.79
CA PHE A 95 -1.92 13.04 5.34
C PHE A 95 -0.75 13.20 4.34
N GLU A 96 -0.98 13.77 3.16
CA GLU A 96 0.04 13.95 2.12
C GLU A 96 1.24 14.73 2.68
N GLY A 97 2.43 14.20 2.44
CA GLY A 97 3.69 14.75 2.95
C GLY A 97 3.93 14.52 4.45
N ARG A 98 3.13 13.69 5.11
CA ARG A 98 3.25 13.42 6.54
C ARG A 98 3.83 12.03 6.80
N GLN A 99 4.65 11.94 7.85
CA GLN A 99 5.08 10.65 8.40
C GLN A 99 3.92 10.02 9.17
N VAL A 100 3.60 8.78 8.84
CA VAL A 100 2.43 8.07 9.37
C VAL A 100 2.75 6.63 9.74
N VAL A 101 1.86 6.07 10.56
CA VAL A 101 1.76 4.63 10.80
C VAL A 101 0.44 4.16 10.20
N ILE A 102 0.50 3.27 9.24
CA ILE A 102 -0.67 2.65 8.61
C ILE A 102 -0.81 1.23 9.13
N THR A 103 -1.96 0.92 9.72
CA THR A 103 -2.36 -0.47 9.97
C THR A 103 -3.12 -0.97 8.75
N GLY A 104 -2.68 -2.07 8.17
CA GLY A 104 -3.29 -2.58 6.95
C GLY A 104 -2.83 -3.98 6.56
N ILE A 105 -3.38 -4.47 5.47
CA ILE A 105 -3.08 -5.78 4.88
C ILE A 105 -2.34 -5.57 3.57
N LEU A 106 -1.17 -6.19 3.42
CA LEU A 106 -0.37 -6.07 2.20
C LEU A 106 -0.78 -7.10 1.16
N ASP A 107 -1.17 -6.65 -0.02
CA ASP A 107 -1.12 -7.46 -1.22
C ASP A 107 0.29 -7.35 -1.83
N SER A 108 1.08 -8.38 -1.65
CA SER A 108 2.47 -8.40 -2.13
C SER A 108 2.59 -8.46 -3.66
N LYS A 109 1.59 -8.99 -4.36
CA LYS A 109 1.58 -9.08 -5.83
C LYS A 109 1.35 -7.72 -6.47
N LEU A 110 0.44 -6.94 -5.88
CA LEU A 110 0.11 -5.60 -6.35
C LEU A 110 0.97 -4.51 -5.70
N LYS A 111 1.79 -4.85 -4.70
CA LYS A 111 2.46 -3.86 -3.82
C LYS A 111 1.47 -2.82 -3.29
N GLN A 112 0.32 -3.29 -2.83
CA GLN A 112 -0.78 -2.45 -2.36
C GLN A 112 -1.12 -2.78 -0.91
N ILE A 113 -1.35 -1.76 -0.10
CA ILE A 113 -1.83 -1.89 1.27
C ILE A 113 -3.33 -1.60 1.26
N HIS A 114 -4.13 -2.57 1.73
CA HIS A 114 -5.50 -2.33 2.13
C HIS A 114 -5.47 -1.63 3.49
N VAL A 115 -5.79 -0.33 3.49
CA VAL A 115 -5.68 0.53 4.67
C VAL A 115 -6.88 0.30 5.59
N LEU A 116 -6.60 -0.08 6.83
CA LEU A 116 -7.60 -0.23 7.88
C LEU A 116 -7.64 1.00 8.81
N LYS A 117 -6.45 1.57 9.10
CA LYS A 117 -6.28 2.71 9.98
C LYS A 117 -5.02 3.49 9.60
N ILE A 118 -5.04 4.80 9.82
CA ILE A 118 -3.88 5.68 9.66
C ILE A 118 -3.76 6.62 10.87
N ASP A 119 -2.56 6.76 11.38
CA ASP A 119 -2.20 7.68 12.47
C ASP A 119 -0.94 8.47 12.08
N LEU A 120 -0.80 9.67 12.60
CA LEU A 120 0.48 10.40 12.51
C LEU A 120 1.56 9.65 13.29
N GLU A 121 2.75 9.52 12.71
CA GLU A 121 3.89 8.99 13.44
C GLU A 121 4.30 10.00 14.52
N ARG A 122 4.37 9.53 15.76
CA ARG A 122 4.83 10.35 16.88
C ARG A 122 6.35 10.31 16.91
N ASN A 123 6.97 11.48 16.80
CA ASN A 123 8.41 11.58 17.06
C ASN A 123 8.66 11.10 18.51
N ARG A 124 9.44 10.06 18.64
CA ARG A 124 9.95 9.60 19.94
C ARG A 124 11.20 10.38 20.31
#